data_3948657fa5565b40a80cce67f74a9266
#
_entry.id   3948657fa5565b40a80cce67f74a9266
#
_cell.length_a   1.000
_cell.length_b   1.000
_cell.length_c   1.000
_cell.angle_alpha   90.00
_cell.angle_beta   90.00
_cell.angle_gamma   90.00
#
_symmetry.space_group_name_H-M   'P 1'
#
loop_
_entity.id
_entity.type
_entity.pdbx_description
1 polymer ?
#
loop_
_entity_poly.entity_id
_entity_poly.type
_entity_poly.pdbx_seq_one_letter_code
_entity_poly.pdbx_strand_id
1 'polypeptide(L)'
;MSIIDSFDNKSKPLIDISFLYDEKHFYADVCIVSFSRHVLDMFLENFENKSIGHVGTSNGPIEIYLFEFERKKLLFYMSPIGASASSAIMYEAHYVSGATKFIVYGSCGVLDKDKCSGKLIVPSHSYRDEGVSYHYMAPSDYVKIKNCNKIVDIFQKYNLPFVVGKSWTTDAVYMETQNKVQKRKEEGCVSVEMESSGLQAICNYYGFELYTFFFPADILDGDLWSKANLGGEI
;
A
#
# COMPACT_ATOMS: atom_id res chain seq x y z
N MET A 1 12.35 9.82 24.77
CA MET A 1 11.26 9.10 24.07
C MET A 1 11.49 9.22 22.58
N SER A 2 11.42 8.13 21.85
CA SER A 2 11.56 8.07 20.40
C SER A 2 10.20 7.65 19.82
N ILE A 3 10.02 7.74 18.49
CA ILE A 3 8.79 7.29 17.81
C ILE A 3 8.48 5.82 18.09
N ILE A 4 9.48 5.00 18.37
CA ILE A 4 9.31 3.58 18.75
C ILE A 4 8.50 3.39 20.04
N ASP A 5 8.35 4.43 20.84
CA ASP A 5 7.58 4.42 22.10
C ASP A 5 6.15 4.96 21.92
N SER A 6 5.71 5.20 20.67
CA SER A 6 4.44 5.87 20.38
C SER A 6 3.22 4.93 20.41
N PHE A 7 3.43 3.62 20.44
CA PHE A 7 2.32 2.66 20.46
C PHE A 7 1.58 2.69 21.79
N ASP A 8 0.33 3.16 21.76
CA ASP A 8 -0.57 3.14 22.91
C ASP A 8 -1.80 2.29 22.59
N ASN A 9 -1.87 1.11 23.21
CA ASN A 9 -3.02 0.23 23.10
C ASN A 9 -3.94 0.26 24.33
N LYS A 10 -3.74 1.23 25.24
CA LYS A 10 -4.46 1.34 26.51
C LYS A 10 -5.52 2.45 26.52
N SER A 11 -5.28 3.51 25.73
CA SER A 11 -6.23 4.63 25.64
C SER A 11 -6.95 4.66 24.28
N LYS A 12 -8.13 5.27 24.26
CA LYS A 12 -8.89 5.46 23.01
C LYS A 12 -8.40 6.72 22.29
N PRO A 13 -8.36 6.72 20.94
CA PRO A 13 -8.15 7.93 20.17
C PRO A 13 -9.19 9.00 20.54
N LEU A 14 -8.77 10.26 20.59
CA LEU A 14 -9.69 11.39 20.82
C LEU A 14 -10.46 11.76 19.55
N ILE A 15 -9.85 11.55 18.37
CA ILE A 15 -10.51 11.82 17.10
C ILE A 15 -11.32 10.58 16.73
N ASP A 16 -12.65 10.76 16.69
CA ASP A 16 -13.58 9.73 16.24
C ASP A 16 -14.07 10.09 14.84
N ILE A 17 -13.94 9.15 13.93
CA ILE A 17 -14.30 9.33 12.52
C ILE A 17 -15.81 9.63 12.34
N SER A 18 -16.67 9.20 13.26
CA SER A 18 -18.10 9.48 13.22
C SER A 18 -18.45 10.98 13.32
N PHE A 19 -17.50 11.83 13.74
CA PHE A 19 -17.67 13.29 13.70
C PHE A 19 -17.38 13.90 12.33
N LEU A 20 -16.74 13.14 11.42
CA LEU A 20 -16.41 13.61 10.07
C LEU A 20 -17.44 13.14 9.02
N TYR A 21 -18.18 12.08 9.31
CA TYR A 21 -19.12 11.45 8.39
C TYR A 21 -20.43 11.15 9.12
N ASP A 22 -21.57 11.48 8.48
CA ASP A 22 -22.89 11.34 9.09
C ASP A 22 -23.28 9.88 9.36
N GLU A 23 -23.03 8.98 8.39
CA GLU A 23 -23.39 7.57 8.49
C GLU A 23 -22.32 6.66 7.92
N LYS A 24 -22.20 5.47 8.51
CA LYS A 24 -21.41 4.37 7.96
C LYS A 24 -22.23 3.60 6.94
N HIS A 25 -21.71 3.46 5.73
CA HIS A 25 -22.35 2.69 4.67
C HIS A 25 -21.64 1.39 4.40
N PHE A 26 -22.35 0.47 3.73
CA PHE A 26 -21.76 -0.76 3.19
C PHE A 26 -22.17 -0.91 1.72
N TYR A 27 -21.23 -0.77 0.81
CA TYR A 27 -21.41 -0.94 -0.62
C TYR A 27 -20.75 -2.21 -1.15
N ALA A 28 -19.52 -2.49 -0.72
CA ALA A 28 -18.79 -3.70 -1.04
C ALA A 28 -17.67 -3.95 -0.02
N ASP A 29 -17.22 -5.20 0.09
CA ASP A 29 -16.20 -5.63 1.05
C ASP A 29 -14.76 -5.44 0.54
N VAL A 30 -14.56 -5.46 -0.78
CA VAL A 30 -13.24 -5.40 -1.42
C VAL A 30 -13.04 -4.04 -2.08
N CYS A 31 -11.94 -3.39 -1.75
CA CYS A 31 -11.50 -2.14 -2.35
C CYS A 31 -10.13 -2.30 -3.02
N ILE A 32 -10.04 -1.89 -4.27
CA ILE A 32 -8.79 -1.80 -5.03
C ILE A 32 -8.22 -0.39 -4.84
N VAL A 33 -6.93 -0.32 -4.55
CA VAL A 33 -6.22 0.94 -4.27
C VAL A 33 -5.00 1.06 -5.17
N SER A 34 -4.89 2.16 -5.88
CA SER A 34 -3.73 2.50 -6.70
C SER A 34 -3.19 3.89 -6.32
N PHE A 35 -1.94 4.17 -6.67
CA PHE A 35 -1.28 5.46 -6.45
C PHE A 35 -1.05 6.25 -7.74
N SER A 36 -1.61 5.77 -8.87
CA SER A 36 -1.35 6.31 -10.19
C SER A 36 -2.57 6.99 -10.78
N ARG A 37 -2.41 8.25 -11.20
CA ARG A 37 -3.43 8.98 -11.95
C ARG A 37 -3.76 8.29 -13.26
N HIS A 38 -2.76 7.77 -13.97
CA HIS A 38 -2.94 7.03 -15.20
C HIS A 38 -3.84 5.79 -14.98
N VAL A 39 -3.60 5.04 -13.89
CA VAL A 39 -4.46 3.89 -13.54
C VAL A 39 -5.90 4.32 -13.23
N LEU A 40 -6.09 5.45 -12.53
CA LEU A 40 -7.43 5.99 -12.29
C LEU A 40 -8.12 6.35 -13.61
N ASP A 41 -7.42 7.05 -14.52
CA ASP A 41 -7.99 7.46 -15.80
C ASP A 41 -8.37 6.23 -16.66
N MET A 42 -7.50 5.22 -16.74
CA MET A 42 -7.81 3.93 -17.36
C MET A 42 -9.00 3.23 -16.73
N PHE A 43 -9.11 3.25 -15.40
CA PHE A 43 -10.26 2.67 -14.71
C PHE A 43 -11.56 3.38 -15.09
N LEU A 44 -11.58 4.71 -15.08
CA LEU A 44 -12.76 5.52 -15.41
C LEU A 44 -13.19 5.33 -16.87
N GLU A 45 -12.25 5.10 -17.78
CA GLU A 45 -12.53 4.88 -19.21
C GLU A 45 -13.04 3.45 -19.51
N ASN A 46 -12.59 2.45 -18.76
CA ASN A 46 -12.82 1.04 -19.13
C ASN A 46 -13.87 0.33 -18.27
N PHE A 47 -14.29 0.90 -17.15
CA PHE A 47 -15.28 0.31 -16.27
C PHE A 47 -16.48 1.23 -16.06
N GLU A 48 -17.69 0.69 -16.23
CA GLU A 48 -18.89 1.37 -15.75
C GLU A 48 -18.81 1.50 -14.23
N ASN A 49 -18.85 2.74 -13.75
CA ASN A 49 -18.61 3.05 -12.35
C ASN A 49 -19.54 4.15 -11.84
N LYS A 50 -19.68 4.22 -10.53
CA LYS A 50 -20.44 5.27 -9.83
C LYS A 50 -19.65 5.75 -8.62
N SER A 51 -19.45 7.06 -8.49
CA SER A 51 -18.98 7.64 -7.22
C SER A 51 -20.04 7.40 -6.13
N ILE A 52 -19.62 6.86 -5.00
CA ILE A 52 -20.47 6.57 -3.83
C ILE A 52 -20.18 7.49 -2.66
N GLY A 53 -19.21 8.36 -2.78
CA GLY A 53 -18.73 9.29 -1.78
C GLY A 53 -17.26 9.58 -1.94
N HIS A 54 -16.73 10.37 -1.05
CA HIS A 54 -15.31 10.77 -1.09
C HIS A 54 -14.75 10.89 0.32
N VAL A 55 -13.43 10.82 0.40
CA VAL A 55 -12.67 11.24 1.59
C VAL A 55 -12.20 12.67 1.37
N GLY A 56 -12.56 13.57 2.29
CA GLY A 56 -12.17 14.97 2.23
C GLY A 56 -10.71 15.18 2.62
N THR A 57 -9.92 15.82 1.77
CA THR A 57 -8.54 16.21 2.11
C THR A 57 -8.29 17.68 1.76
N SER A 58 -7.25 18.28 2.38
CA SER A 58 -6.83 19.65 2.05
C SER A 58 -6.39 19.84 0.60
N ASN A 59 -6.03 18.75 -0.08
CA ASN A 59 -5.63 18.75 -1.49
C ASN A 59 -6.78 18.44 -2.46
N GLY A 60 -8.02 18.40 -1.95
CA GLY A 60 -9.20 18.02 -2.71
C GLY A 60 -9.75 16.65 -2.30
N PRO A 61 -10.96 16.31 -2.77
CA PRO A 61 -11.61 15.06 -2.43
C PRO A 61 -10.93 13.86 -3.12
N ILE A 62 -10.90 12.73 -2.43
CA ILE A 62 -10.53 11.43 -2.99
C ILE A 62 -11.83 10.66 -3.20
N GLU A 63 -12.24 10.55 -4.46
CA GLU A 63 -13.47 9.85 -4.82
C GLU A 63 -13.34 8.34 -4.63
N ILE A 64 -14.40 7.72 -4.11
CA ILE A 64 -14.53 6.26 -4.01
C ILE A 64 -15.57 5.81 -5.03
N TYR A 65 -15.15 4.94 -5.91
CA TYR A 65 -15.98 4.42 -7.00
C TYR A 65 -16.45 3.01 -6.71
N LEU A 66 -17.73 2.76 -6.92
CA LEU A 66 -18.34 1.44 -6.97
C LEU A 66 -18.42 0.99 -8.42
N PHE A 67 -17.99 -0.24 -8.71
CA PHE A 67 -18.09 -0.86 -10.03
C PHE A 67 -18.39 -2.35 -9.89
N GLU A 68 -18.74 -2.99 -11.01
CA GLU A 68 -18.99 -4.42 -11.05
C GLU A 68 -17.97 -5.11 -11.97
N PHE A 69 -17.38 -6.19 -11.50
CA PHE A 69 -16.51 -7.06 -12.27
C PHE A 69 -16.89 -8.53 -12.00
N GLU A 70 -17.17 -9.31 -13.06
CA GLU A 70 -17.60 -10.72 -12.95
C GLU A 70 -18.76 -10.92 -11.94
N ARG A 71 -19.77 -10.04 -12.00
CA ARG A 71 -20.94 -10.03 -11.10
C ARG A 71 -20.61 -9.78 -9.62
N LYS A 72 -19.42 -9.25 -9.32
CA LYS A 72 -19.01 -8.86 -7.98
C LYS A 72 -18.91 -7.35 -7.89
N LYS A 73 -19.50 -6.79 -6.83
CA LYS A 73 -19.33 -5.38 -6.51
C LYS A 73 -17.98 -5.17 -5.87
N LEU A 74 -17.23 -4.24 -6.41
CA LEU A 74 -15.90 -3.84 -5.96
C LEU A 74 -15.84 -2.34 -5.82
N LEU A 75 -14.88 -1.88 -5.04
CA LEU A 75 -14.58 -0.47 -4.86
C LEU A 75 -13.22 -0.15 -5.43
N PHE A 76 -13.03 1.10 -5.85
CA PHE A 76 -11.76 1.62 -6.31
C PHE A 76 -11.57 3.06 -5.80
N TYR A 77 -10.35 3.40 -5.38
CA TYR A 77 -9.92 4.79 -5.22
C TYR A 77 -8.42 4.93 -5.50
N MET A 78 -8.02 6.17 -5.85
CA MET A 78 -6.61 6.53 -5.97
C MET A 78 -6.13 7.12 -4.64
N SER A 79 -5.15 6.47 -4.01
CA SER A 79 -4.54 6.92 -2.76
C SER A 79 -3.47 7.98 -3.00
N PRO A 80 -3.27 8.93 -2.07
CA PRO A 80 -2.03 9.69 -2.02
C PRO A 80 -0.86 8.76 -1.66
N ILE A 81 0.36 9.20 -2.04
CA ILE A 81 1.61 8.48 -1.75
C ILE A 81 2.01 8.72 -0.29
N GLY A 82 2.61 7.71 0.32
CA GLY A 82 3.18 7.72 1.66
C GLY A 82 2.31 7.05 2.72
N ALA A 83 2.95 6.30 3.60
CA ALA A 83 2.31 5.46 4.61
C ALA A 83 1.32 6.24 5.50
N SER A 84 1.66 7.45 5.91
CA SER A 84 0.81 8.27 6.78
C SER A 84 -0.51 8.67 6.08
N ALA A 85 -0.42 9.22 4.87
CA ALA A 85 -1.60 9.68 4.14
C ALA A 85 -2.47 8.49 3.70
N SER A 86 -1.88 7.46 3.10
CA SER A 86 -2.62 6.29 2.61
C SER A 86 -3.30 5.51 3.74
N SER A 87 -2.70 5.44 4.92
CA SER A 87 -3.30 4.78 6.10
C SER A 87 -4.54 5.52 6.61
N ALA A 88 -4.51 6.85 6.69
CA ALA A 88 -5.65 7.65 7.08
C ALA A 88 -6.80 7.49 6.08
N ILE A 89 -6.50 7.62 4.77
CA ILE A 89 -7.50 7.46 3.72
C ILE A 89 -8.10 6.04 3.70
N MET A 90 -7.31 5.01 3.92
CA MET A 90 -7.81 3.63 3.99
C MET A 90 -8.84 3.45 5.12
N TYR A 91 -8.59 4.03 6.28
CA TYR A 91 -9.54 3.97 7.41
C TYR A 91 -10.83 4.76 7.11
N GLU A 92 -10.72 5.94 6.53
CA GLU A 92 -11.88 6.73 6.12
C GLU A 92 -12.65 6.06 4.98
N ALA A 93 -11.97 5.48 3.99
CA ALA A 93 -12.59 4.71 2.91
C ALA A 93 -13.37 3.50 3.45
N HIS A 94 -12.83 2.80 4.46
CA HIS A 94 -13.59 1.78 5.18
C HIS A 94 -14.90 2.33 5.75
N TYR A 95 -14.86 3.48 6.41
CA TYR A 95 -16.05 4.07 7.03
C TYR A 95 -17.11 4.46 5.99
N VAL A 96 -16.68 5.13 4.92
CA VAL A 96 -17.55 5.59 3.82
C VAL A 96 -18.16 4.44 3.03
N SER A 97 -17.44 3.31 2.87
CA SER A 97 -17.80 2.28 1.90
C SER A 97 -18.09 0.89 2.48
N GLY A 98 -17.63 0.61 3.69
CA GLY A 98 -17.73 -0.69 4.34
C GLY A 98 -16.62 -1.69 3.96
N ALA A 99 -15.66 -1.30 3.11
CA ALA A 99 -14.57 -2.19 2.71
C ALA A 99 -13.73 -2.64 3.90
N THR A 100 -13.42 -3.93 3.95
CA THR A 100 -12.52 -4.52 4.96
C THR A 100 -11.35 -5.27 4.33
N LYS A 101 -11.36 -5.46 3.01
CA LYS A 101 -10.30 -6.10 2.23
C LYS A 101 -9.76 -5.12 1.21
N PHE A 102 -8.48 -4.83 1.29
CA PHE A 102 -7.82 -3.85 0.43
C PHE A 102 -6.77 -4.54 -0.44
N ILE A 103 -6.95 -4.43 -1.76
CA ILE A 103 -5.96 -4.85 -2.76
C ILE A 103 -5.18 -3.61 -3.15
N VAL A 104 -3.94 -3.51 -2.68
CA VAL A 104 -3.09 -2.35 -2.87
C VAL A 104 -1.95 -2.70 -3.79
N TYR A 105 -1.79 -1.97 -4.88
CA TYR A 105 -0.67 -2.18 -5.79
C TYR A 105 -0.13 -0.85 -6.31
N GLY A 106 1.16 -0.85 -6.59
CA GLY A 106 1.87 0.33 -7.06
C GLY A 106 3.25 -0.01 -7.60
N SER A 107 3.98 1.02 -7.97
CA SER A 107 5.38 0.91 -8.35
C SER A 107 6.29 0.75 -7.14
N CYS A 108 7.47 0.19 -7.36
CA CYS A 108 8.54 0.16 -6.35
C CYS A 108 9.91 0.33 -7.00
N GLY A 109 10.86 0.83 -6.21
CA GLY A 109 12.27 0.74 -6.54
C GLY A 109 12.80 -0.67 -6.32
N VAL A 110 13.68 -1.13 -7.21
CA VAL A 110 14.25 -2.48 -7.20
C VAL A 110 15.64 -2.45 -6.56
N LEU A 111 15.85 -3.28 -5.55
CA LEU A 111 17.13 -3.45 -4.87
C LEU A 111 17.94 -4.65 -5.39
N ASP A 112 17.31 -5.55 -6.16
CA ASP A 112 17.95 -6.74 -6.78
C ASP A 112 17.38 -6.91 -8.19
N LYS A 113 18.05 -6.32 -9.18
CA LYS A 113 17.62 -6.28 -10.58
C LYS A 113 17.46 -7.67 -11.18
N ASP A 114 18.40 -8.57 -10.89
CA ASP A 114 18.41 -9.91 -11.50
C ASP A 114 17.23 -10.75 -11.02
N LYS A 115 16.86 -10.62 -9.75
CA LYS A 115 15.69 -11.31 -9.20
C LYS A 115 14.38 -10.73 -9.69
N CYS A 116 14.27 -9.40 -9.84
CA CYS A 116 13.01 -8.68 -10.03
C CYS A 116 12.66 -8.41 -11.50
N SER A 117 13.62 -8.50 -12.42
CA SER A 117 13.39 -8.16 -13.84
C SER A 117 12.24 -8.94 -14.46
N GLY A 118 11.25 -8.21 -15.03
CA GLY A 118 10.06 -8.80 -15.67
C GLY A 118 9.10 -9.53 -14.73
N LYS A 119 9.18 -9.29 -13.42
CA LYS A 119 8.36 -9.98 -12.42
C LYS A 119 7.62 -8.98 -11.53
N LEU A 120 6.43 -9.37 -11.09
CA LEU A 120 5.75 -8.73 -9.97
C LEU A 120 6.46 -9.07 -8.66
N ILE A 121 6.41 -8.17 -7.69
CA ILE A 121 7.06 -8.35 -6.39
C ILE A 121 5.99 -8.51 -5.32
N VAL A 122 6.03 -9.64 -4.59
CA VAL A 122 5.12 -9.93 -3.49
C VAL A 122 5.89 -9.83 -2.17
N PRO A 123 5.63 -8.81 -1.35
CA PRO A 123 6.36 -8.63 -0.11
C PRO A 123 5.93 -9.67 0.93
N SER A 124 6.91 -10.37 1.52
CA SER A 124 6.67 -11.27 2.65
C SER A 124 6.66 -10.51 4.00
N HIS A 125 7.53 -9.53 4.11
CA HIS A 125 7.69 -8.61 5.22
C HIS A 125 8.05 -7.23 4.70
N SER A 126 7.75 -6.18 5.46
CA SER A 126 8.20 -4.84 5.14
C SER A 126 8.99 -4.23 6.30
N TYR A 127 10.18 -3.66 5.99
CA TYR A 127 10.98 -2.90 6.93
C TYR A 127 10.31 -1.56 7.21
N ARG A 128 10.25 -1.19 8.48
CA ARG A 128 9.51 -0.03 8.98
C ARG A 128 10.42 1.20 9.10
N ASP A 129 10.78 1.81 7.97
CA ASP A 129 11.53 3.09 7.92
C ASP A 129 10.58 4.27 7.65
N GLU A 130 9.41 4.24 8.30
CA GLU A 130 8.35 5.24 8.25
C GLU A 130 7.77 5.47 9.65
N GLY A 131 6.93 6.48 9.81
CA GLY A 131 6.47 6.90 11.12
C GLY A 131 5.18 6.24 11.60
N VAL A 132 4.21 6.02 10.71
CA VAL A 132 2.83 5.73 11.09
C VAL A 132 2.64 4.36 11.74
N SER A 133 3.38 3.35 11.31
CA SER A 133 3.23 2.00 11.84
C SER A 133 3.55 1.89 13.33
N TYR A 134 4.40 2.76 13.85
CA TYR A 134 4.78 2.82 15.28
C TYR A 134 3.66 3.32 16.19
N HIS A 135 2.59 3.90 15.63
CA HIS A 135 1.38 4.26 16.37
C HIS A 135 0.35 3.12 16.45
N TYR A 136 0.42 2.14 15.53
CA TYR A 136 -0.56 1.05 15.40
C TYR A 136 -0.07 -0.31 15.88
N MET A 137 1.24 -0.48 16.09
CA MET A 137 1.80 -1.73 16.59
C MET A 137 3.11 -1.54 17.38
N ALA A 138 3.38 -2.49 18.26
CA ALA A 138 4.62 -2.50 19.06
C ALA A 138 5.88 -2.40 18.19
N PRO A 139 6.98 -1.86 18.72
CA PRO A 139 8.23 -1.68 17.99
C PRO A 139 8.77 -3.02 17.47
N SER A 140 9.16 -3.02 16.22
CA SER A 140 9.89 -4.10 15.54
C SER A 140 10.49 -3.53 14.26
N ASP A 141 11.54 -4.14 13.74
CA ASP A 141 12.16 -3.70 12.48
C ASP A 141 11.27 -4.01 11.27
N TYR A 142 10.57 -5.13 11.33
CA TYR A 142 9.75 -5.63 10.23
C TYR A 142 8.32 -5.90 10.66
N VAL A 143 7.38 -5.67 9.74
CA VAL A 143 6.01 -6.19 9.81
C VAL A 143 5.84 -7.31 8.80
N LYS A 144 5.20 -8.42 9.22
CA LYS A 144 4.85 -9.52 8.32
C LYS A 144 3.63 -9.12 7.47
N ILE A 145 3.72 -9.26 6.15
CA ILE A 145 2.57 -9.10 5.25
C ILE A 145 1.72 -10.37 5.28
N LYS A 146 0.57 -10.29 5.94
CA LYS A 146 -0.23 -11.47 6.32
C LYS A 146 -0.71 -12.31 5.14
N ASN A 147 -1.15 -11.66 4.07
CA ASN A 147 -1.74 -12.33 2.92
C ASN A 147 -0.76 -12.57 1.76
N CYS A 148 0.54 -12.49 1.99
CA CYS A 148 1.58 -12.79 0.99
C CYS A 148 1.32 -14.14 0.29
N ASN A 149 1.10 -15.21 1.06
CA ASN A 149 0.88 -16.55 0.48
C ASN A 149 -0.37 -16.62 -0.40
N LYS A 150 -1.45 -15.91 -0.04
CA LYS A 150 -2.68 -15.87 -0.86
C LYS A 150 -2.42 -15.23 -2.23
N ILE A 151 -1.58 -14.18 -2.29
CA ILE A 151 -1.18 -13.56 -3.56
C ILE A 151 -0.30 -14.51 -4.37
N VAL A 152 0.65 -15.17 -3.72
CA VAL A 152 1.50 -16.19 -4.35
C VAL A 152 0.67 -17.29 -4.99
N ASP A 153 -0.32 -17.84 -4.26
CA ASP A 153 -1.22 -18.89 -4.79
C ASP A 153 -1.99 -18.41 -6.03
N ILE A 154 -2.46 -17.15 -6.01
CA ILE A 154 -3.15 -16.54 -7.15
C ILE A 154 -2.20 -16.39 -8.34
N PHE A 155 -1.01 -15.84 -8.13
CA PHE A 155 -0.05 -15.63 -9.22
C PHE A 155 0.42 -16.94 -9.83
N GLN A 156 0.62 -17.97 -9.02
CA GLN A 156 0.92 -19.33 -9.50
C GLN A 156 -0.22 -19.90 -10.34
N LYS A 157 -1.46 -19.77 -9.85
CA LYS A 157 -2.66 -20.26 -10.57
C LYS A 157 -2.80 -19.64 -11.96
N TYR A 158 -2.45 -18.38 -12.12
CA TYR A 158 -2.55 -17.64 -13.38
C TYR A 158 -1.23 -17.58 -14.18
N ASN A 159 -0.19 -18.30 -13.73
CA ASN A 159 1.14 -18.32 -14.35
C ASN A 159 1.75 -16.91 -14.51
N LEU A 160 1.47 -15.99 -13.59
CA LEU A 160 2.07 -14.66 -13.60
C LEU A 160 3.53 -14.76 -13.08
N PRO A 161 4.50 -14.10 -13.72
CA PRO A 161 5.86 -14.06 -13.22
C PRO A 161 5.94 -13.20 -11.96
N PHE A 162 6.49 -13.75 -10.87
CA PHE A 162 6.66 -13.01 -9.62
C PHE A 162 7.91 -13.44 -8.86
N VAL A 163 8.30 -12.61 -7.90
CA VAL A 163 9.32 -12.90 -6.89
C VAL A 163 8.76 -12.58 -5.51
N VAL A 164 9.09 -13.42 -4.53
CA VAL A 164 8.80 -13.16 -3.12
C VAL A 164 10.07 -12.66 -2.44
N GLY A 165 9.98 -11.55 -1.73
CA GLY A 165 11.09 -10.99 -0.96
C GLY A 165 10.60 -10.11 0.18
N LYS A 166 11.52 -9.52 0.96
CA LYS A 166 11.16 -8.44 1.86
C LYS A 166 11.09 -7.13 1.08
N SER A 167 10.26 -6.19 1.52
CA SER A 167 10.26 -4.81 1.06
C SER A 167 10.85 -3.88 2.11
N TRP A 168 11.25 -2.72 1.72
CA TRP A 168 11.61 -1.61 2.58
C TRP A 168 10.61 -0.47 2.38
N THR A 169 9.80 -0.16 3.40
CA THR A 169 8.93 1.02 3.37
C THR A 169 9.68 2.22 3.95
N THR A 170 9.77 3.32 3.20
CA THR A 170 10.44 4.55 3.65
C THR A 170 9.59 5.79 3.44
N ASP A 171 9.64 6.75 4.38
CA ASP A 171 9.06 8.09 4.22
C ASP A 171 9.98 9.06 3.47
N ALA A 172 11.22 8.66 3.17
CA ALA A 172 12.28 9.56 2.73
C ALA A 172 13.00 9.05 1.48
N VAL A 173 12.28 9.04 0.34
CA VAL A 173 12.78 8.57 -0.96
C VAL A 173 14.15 9.16 -1.34
N TYR A 174 14.39 10.44 -1.10
CA TYR A 174 15.68 11.09 -1.39
C TYR A 174 16.80 10.77 -0.37
N MET A 175 16.49 9.95 0.64
CA MET A 175 17.46 9.47 1.63
C MET A 175 17.69 7.94 1.52
N GLU A 176 17.38 7.35 0.39
CA GLU A 176 17.73 5.98 0.01
C GLU A 176 19.22 5.91 -0.38
N THR A 177 20.08 6.05 0.62
CA THR A 177 21.54 6.10 0.44
C THR A 177 22.11 4.71 0.13
N GLN A 178 23.28 4.65 -0.52
CA GLN A 178 23.99 3.40 -0.83
C GLN A 178 24.12 2.46 0.39
N ASN A 179 24.50 3.01 1.54
CA ASN A 179 24.65 2.21 2.76
C ASN A 179 23.32 1.63 3.24
N LYS A 180 22.22 2.39 3.15
CA LYS A 180 20.88 1.88 3.49
C LYS A 180 20.45 0.79 2.50
N VAL A 181 20.60 1.02 1.21
CA VAL A 181 20.30 0.05 0.15
C VAL A 181 21.06 -1.24 0.40
N GLN A 182 22.39 -1.16 0.58
CA GLN A 182 23.22 -2.34 0.84
C GLN A 182 22.74 -3.12 2.07
N LYS A 183 22.49 -2.40 3.18
CA LYS A 183 21.98 -3.02 4.41
C LYS A 183 20.63 -3.72 4.18
N ARG A 184 19.68 -3.10 3.46
CA ARG A 184 18.37 -3.72 3.17
C ARG A 184 18.52 -4.95 2.27
N LYS A 185 19.42 -4.91 1.28
CA LYS A 185 19.74 -6.09 0.44
C LYS A 185 20.28 -7.26 1.28
N GLU A 186 21.20 -7.00 2.18
CA GLU A 186 21.77 -8.01 3.09
C GLU A 186 20.70 -8.63 4.01
N GLU A 187 19.70 -7.86 4.40
CA GLU A 187 18.55 -8.32 5.17
C GLU A 187 17.50 -9.07 4.32
N GLY A 188 17.68 -9.14 3.01
CA GLY A 188 16.80 -9.83 2.05
C GLY A 188 15.68 -8.99 1.49
N CYS A 189 15.77 -7.65 1.55
CA CYS A 189 14.87 -6.78 0.81
C CYS A 189 15.22 -6.80 -0.68
N VAL A 190 14.19 -6.92 -1.52
CA VAL A 190 14.28 -6.91 -2.98
C VAL A 190 13.67 -5.64 -3.58
N SER A 191 12.90 -4.91 -2.80
CA SER A 191 12.21 -3.68 -3.22
C SER A 191 12.20 -2.62 -2.12
N VAL A 192 11.97 -1.38 -2.53
CA VAL A 192 11.66 -0.23 -1.68
C VAL A 192 10.39 0.47 -2.18
N GLU A 193 9.53 0.87 -1.27
CA GLU A 193 8.25 1.56 -1.53
C GLU A 193 7.89 2.44 -0.32
N MET A 194 6.72 3.05 -0.30
CA MET A 194 6.43 4.09 0.70
C MET A 194 5.20 3.79 1.59
N GLU A 195 4.56 2.60 1.51
CA GLU A 195 3.26 2.38 2.16
C GLU A 195 3.10 1.09 2.95
N SER A 196 3.67 -0.01 2.52
CA SER A 196 3.30 -1.37 2.97
C SER A 196 3.35 -1.60 4.47
N SER A 197 4.37 -1.09 5.16
CA SER A 197 4.48 -1.31 6.61
C SER A 197 3.39 -0.57 7.37
N GLY A 198 3.08 0.67 7.00
CA GLY A 198 2.01 1.45 7.59
C GLY A 198 0.63 0.85 7.31
N LEU A 199 0.36 0.49 6.06
CA LEU A 199 -0.90 -0.13 5.66
C LEU A 199 -1.12 -1.48 6.35
N GLN A 200 -0.08 -2.31 6.49
CA GLN A 200 -0.22 -3.57 7.21
C GLN A 200 -0.43 -3.35 8.71
N ALA A 201 0.21 -2.34 9.29
CA ALA A 201 0.04 -2.03 10.71
C ALA A 201 -1.39 -1.57 11.02
N ILE A 202 -1.96 -0.66 10.20
CA ILE A 202 -3.35 -0.22 10.38
C ILE A 202 -4.34 -1.34 10.13
N CYS A 203 -4.12 -2.19 9.12
CA CYS A 203 -4.94 -3.37 8.88
C CYS A 203 -4.91 -4.34 10.06
N ASN A 204 -3.75 -4.54 10.70
CA ASN A 204 -3.64 -5.35 11.90
C ASN A 204 -4.44 -4.79 13.06
N TYR A 205 -4.41 -3.47 13.24
CA TYR A 205 -5.05 -2.78 14.35
C TYR A 205 -6.58 -2.79 14.23
N TYR A 206 -7.12 -2.53 13.03
CA TYR A 206 -8.58 -2.50 12.79
C TYR A 206 -9.18 -3.83 12.34
N GLY A 207 -8.37 -4.87 12.15
CA GLY A 207 -8.86 -6.18 11.69
C GLY A 207 -9.17 -6.25 10.19
N PHE A 208 -8.56 -5.38 9.38
CA PHE A 208 -8.69 -5.42 7.92
C PHE A 208 -7.72 -6.44 7.30
N GLU A 209 -7.98 -6.79 6.04
CA GLU A 209 -7.11 -7.63 5.23
C GLU A 209 -6.39 -6.80 4.17
N LEU A 210 -5.06 -6.82 4.18
CA LEU A 210 -4.21 -6.22 3.15
C LEU A 210 -3.72 -7.29 2.18
N TYR A 211 -3.88 -7.03 0.88
CA TYR A 211 -3.30 -7.78 -0.22
C TYR A 211 -2.45 -6.81 -1.04
N THR A 212 -1.12 -6.91 -0.95
CA THR A 212 -0.24 -5.96 -1.62
C THR A 212 0.83 -6.64 -2.47
N PHE A 213 1.11 -6.04 -3.63
CA PHE A 213 2.17 -6.43 -4.55
C PHE A 213 2.60 -5.22 -5.38
N PHE A 214 3.77 -5.32 -6.01
CA PHE A 214 4.36 -4.20 -6.72
C PHE A 214 4.81 -4.59 -8.12
N PHE A 215 4.96 -3.60 -8.99
CA PHE A 215 5.68 -3.72 -10.25
C PHE A 215 6.98 -2.89 -10.20
N PRO A 216 8.09 -3.40 -10.79
CA PRO A 216 9.34 -2.68 -10.86
C PRO A 216 9.22 -1.40 -11.68
N ALA A 217 9.65 -0.26 -11.14
CA ALA A 217 9.61 1.03 -11.84
C ALA A 217 10.99 1.66 -12.00
N ASP A 218 11.80 1.64 -10.96
CA ASP A 218 13.16 2.17 -10.96
C ASP A 218 14.14 1.20 -10.28
N ILE A 219 15.44 1.44 -10.42
CA ILE A 219 16.48 0.52 -10.01
C ILE A 219 17.48 1.24 -9.12
N LEU A 220 17.66 0.71 -7.91
CA LEU A 220 18.66 1.14 -6.94
C LEU A 220 19.78 0.08 -6.76
N ASP A 221 19.82 -0.90 -7.66
CA ASP A 221 20.82 -1.97 -7.67
C ASP A 221 22.05 -1.56 -8.48
N GLY A 222 22.99 -0.88 -7.84
CA GLY A 222 24.22 -0.41 -8.47
C GLY A 222 24.74 0.86 -7.82
N ASP A 223 25.78 1.46 -8.43
CA ASP A 223 26.42 2.67 -7.92
C ASP A 223 25.58 3.94 -8.18
N LEU A 224 24.68 3.89 -9.15
CA LEU A 224 23.83 5.00 -9.56
C LEU A 224 22.38 4.54 -9.68
N TRP A 225 21.48 5.42 -9.26
CA TRP A 225 20.04 5.24 -9.49
C TRP A 225 19.71 5.27 -10.99
N SER A 226 18.83 4.36 -11.41
CA SER A 226 18.30 4.32 -12.76
C SER A 226 16.78 4.53 -12.74
N LYS A 227 16.32 5.56 -13.45
CA LYS A 227 14.89 5.88 -13.57
C LYS A 227 14.08 4.71 -14.17
N ALA A 228 14.70 3.90 -15.04
CA ALA A 228 14.04 2.81 -15.76
C ALA A 228 12.65 3.23 -16.33
N ASN A 229 11.56 2.68 -15.81
CA ASN A 229 10.19 2.95 -16.25
C ASN A 229 9.45 3.95 -15.33
N LEU A 230 10.12 4.55 -14.34
CA LEU A 230 9.47 5.47 -13.41
C LEU A 230 8.94 6.72 -14.14
N GLY A 231 7.64 6.98 -14.01
CA GLY A 231 6.95 8.09 -14.69
C GLY A 231 6.82 7.93 -16.21
N GLY A 232 7.09 6.74 -16.76
CA GLY A 232 6.75 6.37 -18.11
C GLY A 232 5.29 5.89 -18.22
N GLU A 233 4.74 5.91 -19.44
CA GLU A 233 3.52 5.17 -19.74
C GLU A 233 3.82 3.66 -19.61
N ILE A 234 2.99 2.95 -18.85
CA ILE A 234 3.07 1.50 -18.70
C ILE A 234 2.32 0.86 -19.85
#